data_71f4f495304c6e8069bd617b127ea424
#
_entry.id   71f4f495304c6e8069bd617b127ea424
#
_cell.length_a   1.000
_cell.length_b   1.000
_cell.length_c   1.000
_cell.angle_alpha   90.00
_cell.angle_beta   90.00
_cell.angle_gamma   90.00
#
_symmetry.space_group_name_H-M   'P 1'
#
loop_
_entity.id
_entity.type
_entity.pdbx_description
1 polymer ?
#
loop_
_entity_poly.entity_id
_entity_poly.type
_entity_poly.pdbx_seq_one_letter_code
_entity_poly.pdbx_strand_id
1 'polypeptide(L)'
;ASATEAINTYRKENAGLLDQDMHEFVVAKDGKPVGPIVDGDSVIFFNFRGDRSLEITAAFEEDNFPHFDRVRRPAVEYAGMMEYDGDNHKPAQFLVNPPSIDRTMGEYLTKSGVHLMAISETQKYGHVTYFFNGNRPGEFDKNIETYVEVPSDVVPFEQRPWMKCAEITDKVIEAIESGKYDHIRLNYPNGDMVGHTGVFNAVCCSMEGMDLQLGRLKAAIEKAGGILCLTADHGNSDDMYEHKKDGT
;
A
#
# COMPACT_ATOMS: atom_id res chain seq x y z
N ALA A 1 -9.30 -33.95 5.81
CA ALA A 1 -9.49 -32.54 5.44
C ALA A 1 -8.35 -32.08 4.54
N SER A 2 -8.64 -31.17 3.63
CA SER A 2 -7.64 -30.55 2.73
C SER A 2 -7.87 -29.05 2.72
N ALA A 3 -6.89 -28.27 2.24
CA ALA A 3 -7.05 -26.82 2.05
C ALA A 3 -8.23 -26.51 1.12
N THR A 4 -8.39 -27.25 0.02
CA THR A 4 -9.52 -27.09 -0.90
C THR A 4 -10.87 -27.31 -0.22
N GLU A 5 -10.96 -28.28 0.68
CA GLU A 5 -12.18 -28.53 1.45
C GLU A 5 -12.50 -27.36 2.39
N ALA A 6 -11.51 -26.79 3.08
CA ALA A 6 -11.69 -25.62 3.94
C ALA A 6 -12.17 -24.40 3.13
N ILE A 7 -11.52 -24.08 2.03
CA ILE A 7 -11.89 -22.98 1.12
C ILE A 7 -13.34 -23.15 0.62
N ASN A 8 -13.69 -24.35 0.14
CA ASN A 8 -15.03 -24.61 -0.35
C ASN A 8 -16.08 -24.52 0.76
N THR A 9 -15.72 -24.88 2.00
CA THR A 9 -16.63 -24.76 3.15
C THR A 9 -16.90 -23.30 3.46
N TYR A 10 -15.86 -22.46 3.57
CA TYR A 10 -16.03 -21.02 3.81
C TYR A 10 -16.88 -20.32 2.72
N ARG A 11 -16.59 -20.61 1.45
CA ARG A 11 -17.37 -20.06 0.33
C ARG A 11 -18.81 -20.53 0.31
N LYS A 12 -19.09 -21.75 0.79
CA LYS A 12 -20.46 -22.27 0.90
C LYS A 12 -21.22 -21.63 2.06
N GLU A 13 -20.55 -21.37 3.17
CA GLU A 13 -21.13 -20.74 4.36
C GLU A 13 -21.34 -19.24 4.16
N ASN A 14 -20.50 -18.61 3.35
CA ASN A 14 -20.54 -17.17 3.09
C ASN A 14 -20.46 -16.92 1.57
N ALA A 15 -21.64 -16.83 0.94
CA ALA A 15 -21.73 -16.55 -0.49
C ALA A 15 -21.21 -15.13 -0.79
N GLY A 16 -20.18 -15.03 -1.60
CA GLY A 16 -19.53 -13.75 -1.92
C GLY A 16 -18.25 -13.48 -1.13
N LEU A 17 -17.78 -14.44 -0.33
CA LEU A 17 -16.48 -14.32 0.36
C LEU A 17 -15.34 -14.20 -0.65
N LEU A 18 -14.64 -13.08 -0.60
CA LEU A 18 -13.43 -12.83 -1.40
C LEU A 18 -12.23 -13.55 -0.80
N ASP A 19 -11.22 -13.83 -1.63
CA ASP A 19 -10.02 -14.52 -1.19
C ASP A 19 -9.26 -13.76 -0.09
N GLN A 20 -9.25 -12.43 -0.15
CA GLN A 20 -8.61 -11.58 0.85
C GLN A 20 -9.33 -11.54 2.21
N ASP A 21 -10.62 -11.89 2.25
CA ASP A 21 -11.44 -11.89 3.47
C ASP A 21 -11.56 -13.30 4.07
N MET A 22 -10.88 -14.27 3.47
CA MET A 22 -10.90 -15.65 3.94
C MET A 22 -10.15 -15.77 5.26
N HIS A 23 -10.82 -16.35 6.25
CA HIS A 23 -10.21 -16.60 7.55
C HIS A 23 -9.11 -17.64 7.48
N GLU A 24 -8.16 -17.53 8.39
CA GLU A 24 -7.11 -18.51 8.59
C GLU A 24 -7.68 -19.88 8.98
N PHE A 25 -7.03 -20.93 8.55
CA PHE A 25 -7.41 -22.30 8.91
C PHE A 25 -6.17 -23.21 9.02
N VAL A 26 -6.33 -24.27 9.81
CA VAL A 26 -5.30 -25.30 9.98
C VAL A 26 -5.82 -26.63 9.45
N VAL A 27 -5.08 -27.22 8.52
CA VAL A 27 -5.40 -28.58 8.05
C VAL A 27 -4.99 -29.58 9.14
N ALA A 28 -5.97 -30.34 9.64
CA ALA A 28 -5.76 -31.32 10.69
C ALA A 28 -6.12 -32.74 10.22
N LYS A 29 -5.40 -33.74 10.74
CA LYS A 29 -5.70 -35.16 10.64
C LYS A 29 -5.74 -35.76 12.04
N ASP A 30 -6.78 -36.51 12.34
CA ASP A 30 -6.99 -37.15 13.66
C ASP A 30 -6.87 -36.15 14.83
N GLY A 31 -7.38 -34.92 14.63
CA GLY A 31 -7.38 -33.85 15.62
C GLY A 31 -6.02 -33.14 15.80
N LYS A 32 -5.01 -33.45 15.00
CA LYS A 32 -3.68 -32.84 15.06
C LYS A 32 -3.36 -32.07 13.80
N PRO A 33 -2.68 -30.90 13.87
CA PRO A 33 -2.19 -30.20 12.70
C PRO A 33 -1.28 -31.10 11.84
N VAL A 34 -1.43 -31.03 10.52
CA VAL A 34 -0.68 -31.88 9.58
C VAL A 34 0.77 -31.39 9.42
N GLY A 35 1.01 -30.07 9.55
CA GLY A 35 2.32 -29.48 9.35
C GLY A 35 2.54 -28.29 10.29
N PRO A 36 2.69 -28.54 11.61
CA PRO A 36 3.05 -27.48 12.53
C PRO A 36 4.50 -27.05 12.28
N ILE A 37 4.77 -25.75 12.35
CA ILE A 37 6.15 -25.25 12.43
C ILE A 37 6.66 -25.56 13.82
N VAL A 38 7.81 -26.20 13.93
CA VAL A 38 8.42 -26.60 15.21
C VAL A 38 9.83 -26.02 15.37
N ASP A 39 10.38 -26.12 16.57
CA ASP A 39 11.74 -25.65 16.85
C ASP A 39 12.76 -26.41 15.97
N GLY A 40 13.68 -25.66 15.36
CA GLY A 40 14.67 -26.17 14.44
C GLY A 40 14.24 -26.21 12.98
N ASP A 41 13.00 -25.84 12.67
CA ASP A 41 12.55 -25.70 11.28
C ASP A 41 13.18 -24.46 10.62
N SER A 42 13.24 -24.49 9.30
CA SER A 42 13.56 -23.32 8.47
C SER A 42 12.29 -22.82 7.80
N VAL A 43 12.01 -21.51 7.94
CA VAL A 43 10.85 -20.85 7.34
C VAL A 43 11.31 -19.83 6.33
N ILE A 44 10.98 -20.04 5.06
CA ILE A 44 11.22 -19.08 3.99
C ILE A 44 9.90 -18.45 3.60
N PHE A 45 9.78 -17.14 3.84
CA PHE A 45 8.60 -16.37 3.43
C PHE A 45 8.76 -15.91 1.99
N PHE A 46 8.18 -16.69 1.07
CA PHE A 46 8.31 -16.51 -0.37
C PHE A 46 7.34 -15.45 -0.89
N ASN A 47 7.61 -14.18 -0.55
CA ASN A 47 6.84 -13.02 -0.99
C ASN A 47 7.80 -11.83 -1.20
N PHE A 48 7.71 -11.18 -2.34
CA PHE A 48 8.56 -10.03 -2.66
C PHE A 48 7.91 -8.67 -2.30
N ARG A 49 6.61 -8.62 -2.03
CA ARG A 49 5.90 -7.40 -1.63
C ARG A 49 6.12 -7.15 -0.14
N GLY A 50 6.62 -5.94 0.21
CA GLY A 50 7.12 -5.65 1.55
C GLY A 50 6.07 -5.27 2.59
N ASP A 51 4.94 -4.64 2.20
CA ASP A 51 3.98 -4.03 3.11
C ASP A 51 3.50 -4.97 4.24
N ARG A 52 2.69 -5.98 3.93
CA ARG A 52 2.22 -6.97 4.91
C ARG A 52 3.26 -8.03 5.27
N SER A 53 4.36 -8.10 4.53
CA SER A 53 5.46 -9.01 4.85
C SER A 53 6.16 -8.63 6.15
N LEU A 54 6.15 -7.35 6.52
CA LEU A 54 6.68 -6.89 7.80
C LEU A 54 5.85 -7.39 8.99
N GLU A 55 4.54 -7.50 8.85
CA GLU A 55 3.66 -8.00 9.91
C GLU A 55 3.99 -9.45 10.27
N ILE A 56 4.12 -10.32 9.26
CA ILE A 56 4.47 -11.73 9.50
C ILE A 56 5.94 -11.87 9.96
N THR A 57 6.84 -11.03 9.45
CA THR A 57 8.23 -10.99 9.89
C THR A 57 8.32 -10.65 11.39
N ALA A 58 7.59 -9.62 11.83
CA ALA A 58 7.51 -9.26 13.24
C ALA A 58 7.00 -10.42 14.10
N ALA A 59 5.99 -11.17 13.64
CA ALA A 59 5.46 -12.33 14.35
C ALA A 59 6.50 -13.45 14.54
N PHE A 60 7.46 -13.61 13.64
CA PHE A 60 8.54 -14.60 13.76
C PHE A 60 9.76 -14.07 14.52
N GLU A 61 10.15 -12.81 14.31
CA GLU A 61 11.43 -12.29 14.79
C GLU A 61 11.34 -11.52 16.11
N GLU A 62 10.24 -10.82 16.40
CA GLU A 62 10.17 -9.93 17.55
C GLU A 62 9.88 -10.66 18.85
N ASP A 63 10.65 -10.37 19.91
CA ASP A 63 10.42 -10.89 21.25
C ASP A 63 9.17 -10.25 21.88
N ASN A 64 9.07 -8.92 21.77
CA ASN A 64 7.90 -8.17 22.21
C ASN A 64 6.94 -7.94 21.04
N PHE A 65 5.91 -8.77 20.96
CA PHE A 65 4.93 -8.74 19.88
C PHE A 65 3.52 -8.52 20.45
N PRO A 66 2.98 -7.29 20.34
CA PRO A 66 1.73 -6.91 21.02
C PRO A 66 0.45 -7.17 20.23
N HIS A 67 0.54 -7.64 18.98
CA HIS A 67 -0.59 -7.63 18.06
C HIS A 67 -1.58 -8.79 18.27
N PHE A 68 -1.09 -9.96 18.67
CA PHE A 68 -1.92 -11.10 19.08
C PHE A 68 -1.14 -12.05 19.97
N ASP A 69 -1.83 -12.90 20.72
CA ASP A 69 -1.19 -13.94 21.52
C ASP A 69 -0.71 -15.08 20.62
N ARG A 70 0.61 -15.19 20.48
CA ARG A 70 1.23 -16.27 19.70
C ARG A 70 1.11 -17.64 20.37
N VAL A 71 0.70 -17.69 21.65
CA VAL A 71 0.66 -18.91 22.49
C VAL A 71 2.03 -19.59 22.56
N ARG A 72 2.68 -19.75 21.41
CA ARG A 72 4.01 -20.33 21.23
C ARG A 72 4.74 -19.63 20.07
N ARG A 73 5.99 -19.28 20.29
CA ARG A 73 6.90 -18.84 19.23
C ARG A 73 7.93 -19.95 18.99
N PRO A 74 7.90 -20.66 17.87
CA PRO A 74 8.91 -21.68 17.57
C PRO A 74 10.27 -21.03 17.30
N ALA A 75 11.34 -21.66 17.78
CA ALA A 75 12.72 -21.27 17.47
C ALA A 75 13.07 -21.78 16.07
N VAL A 76 12.89 -20.95 15.06
CA VAL A 76 13.12 -21.27 13.65
C VAL A 76 14.20 -20.39 13.04
N GLU A 77 14.83 -20.87 11.97
CA GLU A 77 15.59 -20.04 11.04
C GLU A 77 14.60 -19.39 10.07
N TYR A 78 14.32 -18.08 10.28
CA TYR A 78 13.38 -17.32 9.44
C TYR A 78 14.13 -16.48 8.42
N ALA A 79 13.70 -16.53 7.15
CA ALA A 79 14.20 -15.68 6.10
C ALA A 79 13.05 -15.15 5.21
N GLY A 80 13.07 -13.87 4.90
CA GLY A 80 12.25 -13.30 3.86
C GLY A 80 12.82 -13.56 2.47
N MET A 81 12.02 -13.31 1.44
CA MET A 81 12.54 -13.34 0.07
C MET A 81 13.51 -12.19 -0.18
N MET A 82 13.25 -11.01 0.40
CA MET A 82 14.11 -9.83 0.37
C MET A 82 14.05 -9.08 1.70
N GLU A 83 14.92 -8.09 1.87
CA GLU A 83 14.81 -7.12 2.94
C GLU A 83 13.60 -6.22 2.67
N TYR A 84 12.59 -6.29 3.55
CA TYR A 84 11.33 -5.55 3.37
C TYR A 84 11.38 -4.15 3.98
N ASP A 85 12.23 -3.96 4.97
CA ASP A 85 12.49 -2.68 5.64
C ASP A 85 14.00 -2.48 5.79
N GLY A 86 14.54 -1.61 4.95
CA GLY A 86 15.97 -1.28 4.96
C GLY A 86 16.39 -0.38 6.13
N ASP A 87 15.44 0.34 6.77
CA ASP A 87 15.73 1.20 7.91
C ASP A 87 15.95 0.38 9.20
N ASN A 88 15.11 -0.65 9.39
CA ASN A 88 15.15 -1.53 10.56
C ASN A 88 15.81 -2.89 10.27
N HIS A 89 16.33 -3.09 9.05
CA HIS A 89 16.94 -4.34 8.59
C HIS A 89 16.03 -5.56 8.86
N LYS A 90 14.81 -5.50 8.31
CA LYS A 90 13.81 -6.57 8.47
C LYS A 90 13.41 -7.21 7.12
N PRO A 91 13.36 -8.56 7.08
CA PRO A 91 13.81 -9.52 8.09
C PRO A 91 15.34 -9.51 8.27
N ALA A 92 15.82 -10.05 9.38
CA ALA A 92 17.26 -10.16 9.66
C ALA A 92 18.01 -11.05 8.64
N GLN A 93 17.32 -12.03 8.06
CA GLN A 93 17.83 -12.88 6.97
C GLN A 93 16.91 -12.79 5.76
N PHE A 94 17.50 -12.72 4.57
CA PHE A 94 16.76 -12.71 3.31
C PHE A 94 17.56 -13.35 2.17
N LEU A 95 16.85 -13.80 1.14
CA LEU A 95 17.44 -14.56 0.04
C LEU A 95 18.00 -13.67 -1.08
N VAL A 96 17.36 -12.54 -1.34
CA VAL A 96 17.68 -11.64 -2.45
C VAL A 96 17.76 -10.21 -1.94
N ASN A 97 18.84 -9.51 -2.30
CA ASN A 97 18.91 -8.07 -1.99
C ASN A 97 17.79 -7.32 -2.72
N PRO A 98 17.19 -6.29 -2.09
CA PRO A 98 16.26 -5.40 -2.77
C PRO A 98 16.91 -4.84 -4.04
N PRO A 99 16.16 -4.69 -5.14
CA PRO A 99 16.69 -4.06 -6.33
C PRO A 99 17.11 -2.62 -6.00
N SER A 100 18.35 -2.28 -6.23
CA SER A 100 18.82 -0.90 -6.13
C SER A 100 18.47 -0.18 -7.44
N ILE A 101 17.46 0.67 -7.39
CA ILE A 101 17.03 1.50 -8.52
C ILE A 101 17.63 2.89 -8.32
N ASP A 102 18.62 3.20 -9.12
CA ASP A 102 19.26 4.52 -9.19
C ASP A 102 18.69 5.36 -10.35
N ARG A 103 19.09 6.60 -10.43
CA ARG A 103 18.72 7.54 -11.50
C ARG A 103 17.20 7.73 -11.60
N THR A 104 16.54 7.79 -10.45
CA THR A 104 15.12 8.11 -10.38
C THR A 104 14.86 9.59 -10.68
N MET A 105 13.61 9.90 -11.05
CA MET A 105 13.20 11.30 -11.28
C MET A 105 13.45 12.17 -10.03
N GLY A 106 13.13 11.67 -8.83
CA GLY A 106 13.37 12.37 -7.56
C GLY A 106 14.85 12.72 -7.39
N GLU A 107 15.75 11.78 -7.66
CA GLU A 107 17.20 11.99 -7.58
C GLU A 107 17.70 13.09 -8.54
N TYR A 108 17.24 13.05 -9.80
CA TYR A 108 17.65 14.07 -10.78
C TYR A 108 17.12 15.46 -10.45
N LEU A 109 15.86 15.57 -10.05
CA LEU A 109 15.26 16.84 -9.67
C LEU A 109 15.99 17.45 -8.47
N THR A 110 16.24 16.64 -7.42
CA THR A 110 16.95 17.08 -6.23
C THR A 110 18.38 17.52 -6.56
N LYS A 111 19.13 16.73 -7.33
CA LYS A 111 20.49 17.11 -7.78
C LYS A 111 20.50 18.39 -8.64
N SER A 112 19.39 18.72 -9.26
CA SER A 112 19.24 19.96 -10.05
C SER A 112 18.76 21.15 -9.20
N GLY A 113 18.62 20.99 -7.89
CA GLY A 113 18.18 22.05 -6.98
C GLY A 113 16.67 22.37 -7.05
N VAL A 114 15.86 21.47 -7.61
CA VAL A 114 14.41 21.62 -7.71
C VAL A 114 13.76 21.36 -6.36
N HIS A 115 12.98 22.31 -5.86
CA HIS A 115 12.24 22.16 -4.61
C HIS A 115 11.03 21.27 -4.80
N LEU A 116 10.96 20.17 -4.05
CA LEU A 116 9.98 19.11 -4.24
C LEU A 116 9.02 18.98 -3.06
N MET A 117 7.75 18.71 -3.37
CA MET A 117 6.79 18.22 -2.38
C MET A 117 6.23 16.86 -2.85
N ALA A 118 6.16 15.89 -1.95
CA ALA A 118 5.44 14.64 -2.15
C ALA A 118 4.35 14.51 -1.09
N ILE A 119 3.13 14.22 -1.50
CA ILE A 119 1.99 14.13 -0.59
C ILE A 119 1.03 13.02 -0.99
N SER A 120 0.60 12.26 -0.02
CA SER A 120 -0.51 11.33 -0.14
C SER A 120 -1.12 11.02 1.22
N GLU A 121 -2.19 10.29 1.20
CA GLU A 121 -2.78 9.63 2.36
C GLU A 121 -1.91 8.43 2.77
N THR A 122 -2.02 7.96 4.03
CA THR A 122 -1.25 6.83 4.59
C THR A 122 -1.19 5.64 3.63
N GLN A 123 -2.31 5.30 2.98
CA GLN A 123 -2.42 4.14 2.09
C GLN A 123 -1.49 4.16 0.87
N LYS A 124 -1.14 5.32 0.37
CA LYS A 124 -0.27 5.50 -0.81
C LYS A 124 0.92 6.45 -0.56
N TYR A 125 1.20 6.76 0.71
CA TYR A 125 2.36 7.60 1.07
C TYR A 125 3.68 7.01 0.56
N GLY A 126 3.90 5.72 0.76
CA GLY A 126 5.07 5.02 0.25
C GLY A 126 5.21 5.09 -1.28
N HIS A 127 4.10 5.19 -2.02
CA HIS A 127 4.14 5.25 -3.48
C HIS A 127 4.69 6.59 -3.99
N VAL A 128 4.41 7.69 -3.29
CA VAL A 128 4.93 9.00 -3.66
C VAL A 128 6.28 9.34 -3.02
N THR A 129 6.78 8.49 -2.15
CA THR A 129 8.07 8.65 -1.46
C THR A 129 9.03 7.51 -1.75
N TYR A 130 8.96 6.45 -0.99
CA TYR A 130 9.88 5.30 -1.03
C TYR A 130 9.95 4.65 -2.41
N PHE A 131 8.81 4.22 -2.98
CA PHE A 131 8.79 3.54 -4.28
C PHE A 131 9.17 4.47 -5.43
N PHE A 132 8.70 5.72 -5.39
CA PHE A 132 9.07 6.73 -6.38
C PHE A 132 10.58 7.00 -6.41
N ASN A 133 11.23 6.88 -5.27
CA ASN A 133 12.68 7.05 -5.12
C ASN A 133 13.49 5.75 -5.34
N GLY A 134 12.88 4.73 -5.93
CA GLY A 134 13.56 3.48 -6.28
C GLY A 134 13.82 2.57 -5.08
N ASN A 135 12.87 2.44 -4.19
CA ASN A 135 12.94 1.70 -2.94
C ASN A 135 13.99 2.28 -1.96
N ARG A 136 14.17 3.59 -2.01
CA ARG A 136 15.07 4.28 -1.11
C ARG A 136 14.26 4.99 -0.01
N PRO A 137 14.56 4.76 1.28
CA PRO A 137 13.95 5.48 2.38
C PRO A 137 14.44 6.93 2.47
N GLY A 138 13.57 7.80 2.96
CA GLY A 138 13.87 9.21 3.21
C GLY A 138 14.05 10.07 1.95
N GLU A 139 14.39 11.29 2.19
CA GLU A 139 14.65 12.31 1.19
C GLU A 139 16.09 12.20 0.65
N PHE A 140 16.31 12.60 -0.60
CA PHE A 140 17.67 12.80 -1.13
C PHE A 140 18.35 14.04 -0.50
N ASP A 141 17.57 15.11 -0.31
CA ASP A 141 18.00 16.33 0.39
C ASP A 141 16.84 16.95 1.17
N LYS A 142 16.92 16.88 2.49
CA LYS A 142 15.91 17.41 3.43
C LYS A 142 15.72 18.93 3.37
N ASN A 143 16.63 19.67 2.75
CA ASN A 143 16.52 21.12 2.65
C ASN A 143 15.56 21.54 1.52
N ILE A 144 15.38 20.71 0.50
CA ILE A 144 14.60 21.03 -0.70
C ILE A 144 13.48 20.05 -0.96
N GLU A 145 13.40 18.93 -0.23
CA GLU A 145 12.31 17.98 -0.31
C GLU A 145 11.41 18.04 0.93
N THR A 146 10.11 17.98 0.70
CA THR A 146 9.10 17.94 1.77
C THR A 146 8.17 16.77 1.51
N TYR A 147 8.07 15.84 2.46
CA TYR A 147 7.16 14.70 2.39
C TYR A 147 6.03 14.91 3.40
N VAL A 148 4.80 14.82 2.93
CA VAL A 148 3.60 15.07 3.73
C VAL A 148 2.70 13.85 3.69
N GLU A 149 2.46 13.27 4.85
CA GLU A 149 1.43 12.26 5.04
C GLU A 149 0.15 12.92 5.56
N VAL A 150 -0.98 12.57 4.96
CA VAL A 150 -2.31 12.87 5.47
C VAL A 150 -2.86 11.58 6.08
N PRO A 151 -3.06 11.52 7.41
CA PRO A 151 -3.49 10.29 8.06
C PRO A 151 -4.83 9.79 7.51
N SER A 152 -4.89 8.52 7.12
CA SER A 152 -6.10 7.85 6.68
C SER A 152 -7.09 7.69 7.84
N ASP A 153 -8.38 7.69 7.53
CA ASP A 153 -9.40 7.33 8.52
C ASP A 153 -9.37 5.82 8.80
N VAL A 154 -9.61 5.45 10.06
CA VAL A 154 -9.68 4.06 10.50
C VAL A 154 -11.13 3.56 10.38
N VAL A 155 -11.62 3.51 9.13
CA VAL A 155 -12.95 2.99 8.78
C VAL A 155 -12.85 2.24 7.45
N PRO A 156 -13.78 1.30 7.16
CA PRO A 156 -13.87 0.69 5.82
C PRO A 156 -14.01 1.76 4.73
N PHE A 157 -13.34 1.57 3.60
CA PHE A 157 -13.26 2.60 2.55
C PHE A 157 -14.62 2.93 1.93
N GLU A 158 -15.53 1.96 1.82
CA GLU A 158 -16.89 2.17 1.32
C GLU A 158 -17.76 3.04 2.23
N GLN A 159 -17.41 3.16 3.51
CA GLN A 159 -18.12 4.04 4.46
C GLN A 159 -17.68 5.49 4.35
N ARG A 160 -16.50 5.74 3.77
CA ARG A 160 -15.94 7.07 3.58
C ARG A 160 -15.19 7.18 2.24
N PRO A 161 -15.91 7.02 1.11
CA PRO A 161 -15.30 6.82 -0.20
C PRO A 161 -14.52 8.01 -0.74
N TRP A 162 -14.78 9.24 -0.28
CA TRP A 162 -13.98 10.41 -0.63
C TRP A 162 -12.60 10.43 0.06
N MET A 163 -12.38 9.56 1.07
CA MET A 163 -11.11 9.42 1.78
C MET A 163 -10.55 10.78 2.22
N LYS A 164 -9.28 11.10 1.92
CA LYS A 164 -8.63 12.37 2.26
C LYS A 164 -8.30 13.23 1.03
N CYS A 165 -8.99 13.02 -0.09
CA CYS A 165 -8.67 13.77 -1.31
C CYS A 165 -8.85 15.30 -1.14
N ALA A 166 -9.82 15.74 -0.34
CA ALA A 166 -10.02 17.17 -0.07
C ALA A 166 -8.87 17.74 0.76
N GLU A 167 -8.48 17.08 1.84
CA GLU A 167 -7.39 17.50 2.73
C GLU A 167 -6.03 17.51 2.01
N ILE A 168 -5.79 16.52 1.13
CA ILE A 168 -4.59 16.51 0.26
C ILE A 168 -4.63 17.73 -0.65
N THR A 169 -5.78 17.99 -1.30
CA THR A 169 -5.95 19.12 -2.21
C THR A 169 -5.73 20.45 -1.53
N ASP A 170 -6.26 20.65 -0.32
CA ASP A 170 -6.07 21.88 0.46
C ASP A 170 -4.58 22.16 0.70
N LYS A 171 -3.84 21.14 1.13
CA LYS A 171 -2.38 21.24 1.35
C LYS A 171 -1.60 21.51 0.06
N VAL A 172 -2.02 20.91 -1.06
CA VAL A 172 -1.38 21.13 -2.37
C VAL A 172 -1.65 22.54 -2.87
N ILE A 173 -2.87 23.05 -2.72
CA ILE A 173 -3.19 24.44 -3.10
C ILE A 173 -2.38 25.43 -2.26
N GLU A 174 -2.30 25.22 -0.95
CA GLU A 174 -1.45 26.01 -0.06
C GLU A 174 0.02 25.98 -0.50
N ALA A 175 0.52 24.80 -0.88
CA ALA A 175 1.89 24.63 -1.38
C ALA A 175 2.11 25.38 -2.70
N ILE A 176 1.16 25.32 -3.64
CA ILE A 176 1.20 26.07 -4.90
C ILE A 176 1.22 27.57 -4.63
N GLU A 177 0.33 28.07 -3.78
CA GLU A 177 0.20 29.50 -3.46
C GLU A 177 1.42 30.03 -2.69
N SER A 178 2.11 29.19 -1.95
CA SER A 178 3.35 29.58 -1.25
C SER A 178 4.50 29.92 -2.18
N GLY A 179 4.49 29.43 -3.42
CA GLY A 179 5.60 29.58 -4.37
C GLY A 179 6.90 28.90 -3.95
N LYS A 180 6.85 28.02 -2.94
CA LYS A 180 8.04 27.36 -2.38
C LYS A 180 8.52 26.20 -3.25
N TYR A 181 7.61 25.53 -3.95
CA TYR A 181 7.88 24.27 -4.64
C TYR A 181 7.81 24.45 -6.15
N ASP A 182 8.81 23.90 -6.83
CA ASP A 182 8.88 23.85 -8.30
C ASP A 182 8.18 22.60 -8.85
N HIS A 183 8.14 21.54 -8.05
CA HIS A 183 7.52 20.26 -8.43
C HIS A 183 6.74 19.70 -7.25
N ILE A 184 5.48 19.37 -7.49
CA ILE A 184 4.60 18.71 -6.51
C ILE A 184 4.10 17.41 -7.11
N ARG A 185 4.30 16.29 -6.41
CA ARG A 185 3.69 15.01 -6.75
C ARG A 185 2.73 14.58 -5.66
N LEU A 186 1.58 14.11 -6.08
CA LEU A 186 0.56 13.62 -5.17
C LEU A 186 -0.06 12.32 -5.69
N ASN A 187 -0.64 11.55 -4.79
CA ASN A 187 -1.49 10.42 -5.15
C ASN A 187 -2.82 10.53 -4.39
N TYR A 188 -3.91 10.33 -5.11
CA TYR A 188 -5.24 10.10 -4.53
C TYR A 188 -5.50 8.59 -4.56
N PRO A 189 -5.49 7.89 -3.42
CA PRO A 189 -5.68 6.44 -3.40
C PRO A 189 -7.12 5.99 -3.65
N ASN A 190 -8.01 6.94 -3.85
CA ASN A 190 -9.44 6.77 -3.95
C ASN A 190 -9.87 5.66 -4.92
N GLY A 191 -9.45 5.72 -6.18
CA GLY A 191 -9.86 4.75 -7.19
C GLY A 191 -9.42 3.33 -6.85
N ASP A 192 -8.21 3.16 -6.34
CA ASP A 192 -7.67 1.86 -5.97
C ASP A 192 -8.31 1.32 -4.68
N MET A 193 -8.21 2.07 -3.59
CA MET A 193 -8.64 1.58 -2.27
C MET A 193 -10.15 1.36 -2.18
N VAL A 194 -10.96 2.26 -2.75
CA VAL A 194 -12.41 2.09 -2.80
C VAL A 194 -12.81 1.05 -3.84
N GLY A 195 -12.09 0.96 -4.96
CA GLY A 195 -12.28 -0.08 -5.98
C GLY A 195 -12.17 -1.49 -5.41
N HIS A 196 -11.20 -1.73 -4.52
CA HIS A 196 -11.02 -3.01 -3.85
C HIS A 196 -12.21 -3.44 -2.97
N THR A 197 -13.10 -2.53 -2.58
CA THR A 197 -14.30 -2.89 -1.80
C THR A 197 -15.37 -3.60 -2.62
N GLY A 198 -15.33 -3.49 -3.95
CA GLY A 198 -16.37 -4.01 -4.84
C GLY A 198 -17.72 -3.28 -4.73
N VAL A 199 -17.82 -2.19 -3.95
CA VAL A 199 -19.06 -1.45 -3.74
C VAL A 199 -19.21 -0.34 -4.79
N PHE A 200 -19.89 -0.62 -5.89
CA PHE A 200 -20.01 0.26 -7.05
C PHE A 200 -20.42 1.71 -6.71
N ASN A 201 -21.46 1.88 -5.88
CA ASN A 201 -21.91 3.23 -5.49
C ASN A 201 -20.86 4.01 -4.68
N ALA A 202 -20.06 3.31 -3.87
CA ALA A 202 -18.96 3.93 -3.15
C ALA A 202 -17.86 4.38 -4.13
N VAL A 203 -17.55 3.57 -5.14
CA VAL A 203 -16.61 3.93 -6.20
C VAL A 203 -17.10 5.15 -6.98
N CYS A 204 -18.37 5.22 -7.36
CA CYS A 204 -18.92 6.41 -8.01
C CYS A 204 -18.73 7.67 -7.16
N CYS A 205 -19.10 7.60 -5.88
CA CYS A 205 -18.91 8.72 -4.95
C CYS A 205 -17.43 9.10 -4.78
N SER A 206 -16.55 8.12 -4.74
CA SER A 206 -15.09 8.30 -4.67
C SER A 206 -14.55 9.06 -5.88
N MET A 207 -14.95 8.66 -7.08
CA MET A 207 -14.53 9.28 -8.33
C MET A 207 -15.09 10.69 -8.50
N GLU A 208 -16.36 10.93 -8.16
CA GLU A 208 -16.96 12.27 -8.16
C GLU A 208 -16.26 13.21 -7.17
N GLY A 209 -15.95 12.71 -5.96
CA GLY A 209 -15.16 13.45 -4.97
C GLY A 209 -13.78 13.84 -5.48
N MET A 210 -13.09 12.92 -6.14
CA MET A 210 -11.77 13.15 -6.73
C MET A 210 -11.83 14.14 -7.91
N ASP A 211 -12.85 14.04 -8.77
CA ASP A 211 -13.04 14.97 -9.90
C ASP A 211 -13.21 16.41 -9.42
N LEU A 212 -13.99 16.63 -8.37
CA LEU A 212 -14.11 17.93 -7.74
C LEU A 212 -12.76 18.48 -7.27
N GLN A 213 -11.92 17.63 -6.68
CA GLN A 213 -10.59 18.04 -6.22
C GLN A 213 -9.64 18.34 -7.40
N LEU A 214 -9.71 17.56 -8.47
CA LEU A 214 -8.95 17.84 -9.69
C LEU A 214 -9.35 19.17 -10.31
N GLY A 215 -10.64 19.54 -10.30
CA GLY A 215 -11.11 20.85 -10.73
C GLY A 215 -10.51 21.99 -9.92
N ARG A 216 -10.41 21.83 -8.59
CA ARG A 216 -9.77 22.80 -7.69
C ARG A 216 -8.27 22.93 -7.97
N LEU A 217 -7.56 21.81 -8.11
CA LEU A 217 -6.13 21.80 -8.46
C LEU A 217 -5.85 22.46 -9.79
N LYS A 218 -6.65 22.13 -10.81
CA LYS A 218 -6.53 22.73 -12.15
C LYS A 218 -6.61 24.26 -12.07
N ALA A 219 -7.62 24.79 -11.37
CA ALA A 219 -7.77 26.22 -11.20
C ALA A 219 -6.57 26.88 -10.47
N ALA A 220 -6.06 26.23 -9.43
CA ALA A 220 -4.92 26.74 -8.66
C ALA A 220 -3.62 26.73 -9.49
N ILE A 221 -3.34 25.65 -10.21
CA ILE A 221 -2.10 25.54 -10.99
C ILE A 221 -2.13 26.46 -12.23
N GLU A 222 -3.29 26.63 -12.88
CA GLU A 222 -3.45 27.59 -13.99
C GLU A 222 -3.21 29.04 -13.51
N LYS A 223 -3.75 29.40 -12.35
CA LYS A 223 -3.50 30.70 -11.72
C LYS A 223 -2.01 30.92 -11.41
N ALA A 224 -1.30 29.88 -11.02
CA ALA A 224 0.13 29.93 -10.75
C ALA A 224 1.00 29.89 -12.03
N GLY A 225 0.41 29.66 -13.21
CA GLY A 225 1.14 29.51 -14.47
C GLY A 225 1.88 28.18 -14.60
N GLY A 226 1.48 27.18 -13.83
CA GLY A 226 2.08 25.85 -13.82
C GLY A 226 1.43 24.88 -14.80
N ILE A 227 1.88 23.64 -14.76
CA ILE A 227 1.41 22.53 -15.60
C ILE A 227 0.87 21.43 -14.68
N LEU A 228 -0.35 20.98 -14.93
CA LEU A 228 -0.94 19.81 -14.29
C LEU A 228 -0.77 18.58 -15.18
N CYS A 229 -0.08 17.56 -14.66
CA CYS A 229 0.01 16.24 -15.31
C CYS A 229 -0.83 15.24 -14.52
N LEU A 230 -1.83 14.64 -15.16
CA LEU A 230 -2.69 13.62 -14.58
C LEU A 230 -2.39 12.26 -15.21
N THR A 231 -2.19 11.25 -14.37
CA THR A 231 -1.98 9.87 -14.79
C THR A 231 -2.54 8.89 -13.75
N ALA A 232 -2.64 7.63 -14.11
CA ALA A 232 -2.90 6.53 -13.17
C ALA A 232 -1.69 5.60 -13.13
N ASP A 233 -1.48 4.93 -12.01
CA ASP A 233 -0.44 3.91 -11.84
C ASP A 233 -0.92 2.54 -12.35
N HIS A 234 -2.20 2.24 -12.27
CA HIS A 234 -2.88 1.04 -12.78
C HIS A 234 -4.39 1.27 -12.83
N GLY A 235 -5.12 0.33 -13.42
CA GLY A 235 -6.58 0.28 -13.39
C GLY A 235 -7.10 -0.46 -12.17
N ASN A 236 -8.30 -0.13 -11.73
CA ASN A 236 -9.09 -0.85 -10.71
C ASN A 236 -10.57 -0.45 -10.86
N SER A 237 -10.89 0.80 -10.49
CA SER A 237 -12.27 1.33 -10.56
C SER A 237 -12.81 1.55 -11.98
N ASP A 238 -11.97 1.43 -13.00
CA ASP A 238 -12.35 1.50 -14.41
C ASP A 238 -13.10 0.26 -14.89
N ASP A 239 -12.93 -0.88 -14.19
CA ASP A 239 -13.61 -2.12 -14.49
C ASP A 239 -14.06 -2.84 -13.20
N MET A 240 -15.33 -2.68 -12.86
CA MET A 240 -15.95 -3.20 -11.63
C MET A 240 -16.79 -4.46 -11.85
N TYR A 241 -16.74 -5.05 -13.05
CA TYR A 241 -17.53 -6.20 -13.40
C TYR A 241 -16.69 -7.43 -13.76
N GLU A 242 -17.14 -8.61 -13.37
CA GLU A 242 -16.56 -9.85 -13.89
C GLU A 242 -17.02 -10.07 -15.34
N HIS A 243 -16.06 -10.12 -16.25
CA HIS A 243 -16.30 -10.46 -17.64
C HIS A 243 -16.23 -11.97 -17.84
N LYS A 244 -17.31 -12.55 -18.32
CA LYS A 244 -17.27 -13.95 -18.75
C LYS A 244 -16.50 -14.10 -20.07
N LYS A 245 -16.04 -15.32 -20.36
CA LYS A 245 -15.29 -15.64 -21.58
C LYS A 245 -16.04 -15.32 -22.87
N ASP A 246 -17.34 -15.19 -22.84
CA ASP A 246 -18.23 -14.84 -23.95
C ASP A 246 -18.49 -13.32 -24.06
N GLY A 247 -17.88 -12.52 -23.19
CA GLY A 247 -18.00 -11.05 -23.20
C GLY A 247 -19.28 -10.50 -22.54
N THR A 248 -20.02 -11.33 -21.79
CA THR A 248 -21.20 -10.91 -21.02
C THR A 248 -20.89 -10.69 -19.56
#